data_8c5d0d10d767012da6a8c528636b4f38
#
_entry.id   8c5d0d10d767012da6a8c528636b4f38
#
_cell.length_a   1.000
_cell.length_b   1.000
_cell.length_c   1.000
_cell.angle_alpha   90.00
_cell.angle_beta   90.00
_cell.angle_gamma   90.00
#
_symmetry.space_group_name_H-M   'P 1'
#
loop_
_entity.id
_entity.type
_entity.pdbx_description
1 polymer ?
#
loop_
_entity_poly.entity_id
_entity_poly.type
_entity_poly.pdbx_seq_one_letter_code
_entity_poly.pdbx_strand_id
1 'polypeptide(L)' 'MKKRSVTVAGHATSVSVEEPFWEELRAIAKRDGLSLAGLIERLDKERFAKAGGELSEVANLSSAIRLFVLEDLKRRAGT' A
#
# COMPACT_ATOMS: atom_id res chain seq x y z
N MET A 1 6.99 14.85 0.15
CA MET A 1 6.40 13.56 0.43
C MET A 1 5.93 13.46 1.87
N LYS A 2 4.84 12.79 2.08
CA LYS A 2 4.27 12.59 3.41
C LYS A 2 4.77 11.27 3.97
N LYS A 3 5.38 11.33 5.15
CA LYS A 3 5.85 10.14 5.82
C LYS A 3 4.88 9.77 6.93
N ARG A 4 4.42 8.55 6.94
CA ARG A 4 3.49 8.07 7.95
C ARG A 4 3.98 6.76 8.54
N SER A 5 3.73 6.59 9.83
CA SER A 5 4.02 5.33 10.51
C SER A 5 2.77 4.47 10.45
N VAL A 6 2.94 3.25 10.00
CA VAL A 6 1.84 2.29 9.98
C VAL A 6 2.31 1.01 10.64
N THR A 7 1.37 0.24 11.15
CA THR A 7 1.69 -1.05 11.76
C THR A 7 1.33 -2.14 10.76
N VAL A 8 2.31 -2.92 10.38
CA VAL A 8 2.14 -3.99 9.41
C VAL A 8 2.65 -5.27 10.04
N ALA A 9 1.78 -6.25 10.15
CA ALA A 9 2.12 -7.56 10.72
C ALA A 9 2.80 -7.42 12.08
N GLY A 10 2.31 -6.47 12.89
CA GLY A 10 2.85 -6.27 14.23
C GLY A 10 4.08 -5.42 14.31
N HIS A 11 4.56 -4.90 13.20
CA HIS A 11 5.76 -4.07 13.16
C HIS A 11 5.44 -2.66 12.72
N ALA A 12 6.01 -1.69 13.41
CA ALA A 12 5.87 -0.30 13.00
C ALA A 12 6.76 -0.05 11.81
N THR A 13 6.22 0.58 10.79
CA THR A 13 6.93 0.81 9.54
C THR A 13 6.64 2.23 9.08
N SER A 14 7.66 2.91 8.58
CA SER A 14 7.49 4.24 7.99
C SER A 14 7.32 4.11 6.48
N VAL A 15 6.28 4.74 5.97
CA VAL A 15 5.98 4.72 4.54
C VAL A 15 5.92 6.14 4.05
N SER A 16 6.67 6.45 2.98
CA SER A 16 6.69 7.78 2.40
C SER A 16 6.12 7.75 1.00
N VAL A 17 4.95 8.34 0.84
CA VAL A 17 4.35 8.52 -0.48
C VAL A 17 3.73 9.91 -0.51
N GLU A 18 3.51 10.38 -1.71
CA GLU A 18 2.91 11.68 -1.91
C GLU A 18 1.47 11.69 -1.40
N GLU A 19 1.01 12.87 -0.98
CA GLU A 19 -0.31 13.00 -0.39
C GLU A 19 -1.43 12.48 -1.31
N PRO A 20 -1.42 12.75 -2.61
CA PRO A 20 -2.48 12.19 -3.48
C PRO A 20 -2.55 10.67 -3.44
N PHE A 21 -1.43 9.99 -3.25
CA PHE A 21 -1.45 8.55 -3.11
C PHE A 21 -2.11 8.12 -1.80
N TRP A 22 -1.86 8.86 -0.72
CA TRP A 22 -2.52 8.56 0.54
C TRP A 22 -4.04 8.73 0.42
N GLU A 23 -4.47 9.78 -0.26
CA GLU A 23 -5.89 10.04 -0.46
C GLU A 23 -6.55 8.90 -1.24
N GLU A 24 -5.91 8.47 -2.31
CA GLU A 24 -6.44 7.36 -3.10
C GLU A 24 -6.47 6.07 -2.31
N LEU A 25 -5.43 5.84 -1.55
CA LEU A 25 -5.35 4.62 -0.76
C LEU A 25 -6.48 4.58 0.28
N ARG A 26 -6.74 5.71 0.93
CA ARG A 26 -7.84 5.79 1.89
C ARG A 26 -9.19 5.54 1.21
N ALA A 27 -9.38 6.09 0.02
CA ALA A 27 -10.62 5.90 -0.71
C ALA A 27 -10.81 4.44 -1.09
N ILE A 28 -9.75 3.79 -1.52
CA ILE A 28 -9.81 2.38 -1.87
C ILE A 28 -10.13 1.53 -0.64
N ALA A 29 -9.50 1.83 0.47
CA ALA A 29 -9.76 1.10 1.71
C ALA A 29 -11.22 1.22 2.11
N LYS A 30 -11.76 2.43 2.04
CA LYS A 30 -13.15 2.66 2.38
C LYS A 30 -14.08 1.92 1.44
N ARG A 31 -13.77 1.94 0.15
CA ARG A 31 -14.58 1.22 -0.83
C ARG A 31 -14.62 -0.27 -0.53
N ASP A 32 -13.50 -0.82 -0.11
CA ASP A 32 -13.38 -2.25 0.15
C ASP A 32 -13.73 -2.64 1.57
N GLY A 33 -14.15 -1.70 2.40
CA GLY A 33 -14.53 -2.00 3.77
C GLY A 33 -13.37 -2.29 4.68
N LEU A 34 -12.20 -1.76 4.37
CA LEU A 34 -10.99 -2.00 5.15
C LEU A 34 -10.52 -0.72 5.82
N SER A 35 -9.77 -0.87 6.91
CA SER A 35 -9.04 0.25 7.45
C SER A 35 -7.81 0.49 6.58
N LEU A 36 -7.24 1.68 6.69
CA LEU A 36 -6.03 1.98 5.93
C LEU A 36 -4.91 1.01 6.30
N ALA A 37 -4.73 0.77 7.60
CA ALA A 37 -3.70 -0.16 8.05
C ALA A 37 -3.97 -1.57 7.52
N GLY A 38 -5.23 -1.99 7.49
CA GLY A 38 -5.59 -3.30 6.97
C GLY A 38 -5.27 -3.44 5.50
N LEU A 39 -5.53 -2.40 4.73
CA LEU A 39 -5.22 -2.43 3.30
C LEU A 39 -3.71 -2.51 3.07
N ILE A 40 -2.94 -1.73 3.82
CA ILE A 40 -1.49 -1.75 3.69
C ILE A 40 -0.94 -3.11 4.08
N GLU A 41 -1.47 -3.71 5.13
CA GLU A 41 -1.04 -5.02 5.55
C GLU A 41 -1.30 -6.06 4.46
N ARG A 42 -2.45 -5.95 3.82
CA ARG A 42 -2.79 -6.86 2.73
C ARG A 42 -1.82 -6.72 1.56
N LEU A 43 -1.47 -5.48 1.22
CA LEU A 43 -0.50 -5.22 0.16
C LEU A 43 0.87 -5.79 0.52
N ASP A 44 1.26 -5.66 1.77
CA ASP A 44 2.54 -6.17 2.20
C ASP A 44 2.60 -7.68 2.10
N LYS A 45 1.51 -8.36 2.46
CA LYS A 45 1.45 -9.80 2.34
C LYS A 45 1.55 -10.27 0.90
N GLU A 46 0.85 -9.59 0.01
CA GLU A 46 0.89 -9.94 -1.41
C GLU A 46 2.29 -9.73 -1.98
N ARG A 47 2.93 -8.63 -1.60
CA ARG A 47 4.29 -8.35 -2.03
C ARG A 47 5.25 -9.42 -1.54
N PHE A 48 5.10 -9.79 -0.28
CA PHE A 48 5.94 -10.83 0.31
C PHE A 48 5.80 -12.15 -0.43
N ALA A 49 4.56 -12.53 -0.73
CA ALA A 49 4.31 -13.78 -1.43
C ALA A 49 4.91 -13.77 -2.83
N LYS A 50 4.80 -12.64 -3.53
CA LYS A 50 5.35 -12.53 -4.87
C LYS A 50 6.87 -12.57 -4.86
N ALA A 51 7.48 -12.09 -3.79
CA ALA A 51 8.93 -12.09 -3.67
C ALA A 51 9.50 -13.42 -3.23
N GLY A 52 8.66 -14.42 -3.07
CA GLY A 52 9.13 -15.72 -2.66
C GLY A 52 9.53 -15.79 -1.20
N GLY A 53 8.99 -14.92 -0.39
CA GLY A 53 9.29 -14.91 1.02
C GLY A 53 10.47 -14.07 1.40
N GLU A 54 11.07 -13.38 0.45
CA GLU A 54 12.21 -12.52 0.77
C GLU A 54 11.73 -11.17 1.26
N LEU A 55 12.17 -10.84 2.45
CA LEU A 55 11.88 -9.54 3.02
C LEU A 55 12.91 -8.54 2.55
N SER A 56 12.95 -8.33 1.26
CA SER A 56 14.05 -7.55 0.82
C SER A 56 13.98 -6.17 1.39
N GLU A 57 12.89 -5.52 1.50
CA GLU A 57 12.96 -4.28 2.15
C GLU A 57 11.66 -3.59 2.32
N VAL A 58 11.63 -2.93 3.44
CA VAL A 58 10.57 -2.03 3.78
C VAL A 58 10.46 -0.91 2.75
N ALA A 59 11.60 -0.54 2.17
CA ALA A 59 11.61 0.52 1.18
C ALA A 59 10.69 0.23 0.01
N ASN A 60 10.48 -1.03 -0.28
CA ASN A 60 9.65 -1.40 -1.42
C ASN A 60 8.16 -1.31 -1.14
N LEU A 61 7.78 -1.10 0.11
CA LEU A 61 6.36 -0.96 0.42
C LEU A 61 5.81 0.32 -0.18
N SER A 62 6.57 1.41 -0.15
CA SER A 62 6.14 2.65 -0.79
C SER A 62 5.91 2.46 -2.28
N SER A 63 6.82 1.76 -2.94
CA SER A 63 6.66 1.45 -4.36
C SER A 63 5.45 0.58 -4.61
N ALA A 64 5.23 -0.41 -3.76
CA ALA A 64 4.07 -1.30 -3.89
C ALA A 64 2.78 -0.50 -3.78
N ILE A 65 2.72 0.45 -2.85
CA ILE A 65 1.55 1.29 -2.68
C ILE A 65 1.31 2.12 -3.93
N ARG A 66 2.35 2.74 -4.46
CA ARG A 66 2.20 3.55 -5.67
C ARG A 66 1.70 2.72 -6.85
N LEU A 67 2.28 1.55 -7.04
CA LEU A 67 1.86 0.69 -8.13
C LEU A 67 0.42 0.21 -7.96
N PHE A 68 0.05 -0.12 -6.73
CA PHE A 68 -1.30 -0.55 -6.44
C PHE A 68 -2.31 0.53 -6.79
N VAL A 69 -2.04 1.77 -6.37
CA VAL A 69 -2.92 2.89 -6.65
C VAL A 69 -3.00 3.14 -8.15
N LEU A 70 -1.86 3.10 -8.82
CA LEU A 70 -1.82 3.32 -10.25
C LEU A 70 -2.63 2.27 -10.99
N GLU A 71 -2.48 1.01 -10.63
CA GLU A 71 -3.22 -0.05 -11.29
C GLU A 71 -4.72 0.08 -11.07
N ASP A 72 -5.11 0.47 -9.85
CA ASP A 72 -6.51 0.67 -9.56
C ASP A 72 -7.08 1.82 -10.41
N LEU A 73 -6.33 2.91 -10.53
CA LEU A 73 -6.75 4.03 -11.36
C LEU A 73 -6.88 3.64 -12.82
N LYS A 74 -5.93 2.87 -13.32
CA LYS A 74 -5.96 2.42 -14.72
C LYS A 74 -7.18 1.55 -14.99
N ARG A 75 -7.51 0.67 -14.06
CA ARG A 75 -8.69 -0.16 -14.24
C ARG A 75 -9.96 0.67 -14.26
N ARG A 76 -10.05 1.68 -13.38
CA ARG A 76 -11.24 2.53 -13.31
C ARG A 76 -11.37 3.43 -14.53
N ALA A 77 -10.26 3.87 -15.07
CA ALA A 77 -10.28 4.83 -16.18
C ALA A 77 -10.27 4.16 -17.54
N GLY A 78 -9.65 3.03 -17.65
CA GLY A 78 -9.31 2.50 -18.96
C GLY A 78 -10.25 1.47 -19.51
N THR A 79 -11.23 1.10 -18.77
CA THR A 79 -12.07 0.04 -19.27
C THR A 79 -13.49 0.22 -18.93
#